data_19236b8b3d37fd031814904d94266d07
#
_entry.id   19236b8b3d37fd031814904d94266d07
#
_cell.length_a   1.000
_cell.length_b   1.000
_cell.length_c   1.000
_cell.angle_alpha   90.00
_cell.angle_beta   90.00
_cell.angle_gamma   90.00
#
_symmetry.space_group_name_H-M   'P 1'
#
loop_
_entity.id
_entity.type
_entity.pdbx_description
1 polymer ?
#
loop_
_entity_poly.entity_id
_entity_poly.type
_entity_poly.pdbx_seq_one_letter_code
_entity_poly.pdbx_strand_id
1 'polypeptide(L)'
;MKPSKNTFIKRQLFICIGILMIALTGVAQNYRVSGTPLISITGTSTLHDWEMTSNQASLQAAFETDAAGTPSKLTSLNLSIPAESLKSGKGAMDKNAYTSLKTDKNKLITFQLTSATINGKTIDNKGSLTIAGTTKPVQVNATFEVQGDGSLKFKGSKKIIMTEFNVEPPSFMFGSVKTGDETTLSFEIILSPTKL
;
A
#
# COMPACT_ATOMS: atom_id res chain seq x y z
N MET A 1 -44.20 39.27 -41.49
CA MET A 1 -44.32 38.65 -40.15
C MET A 1 -42.99 38.80 -39.42
N LYS A 2 -42.92 39.62 -38.36
CA LYS A 2 -41.68 39.77 -37.54
C LYS A 2 -41.65 38.62 -36.52
N PRO A 3 -40.53 37.90 -36.36
CA PRO A 3 -40.42 36.86 -35.34
C PRO A 3 -40.43 37.47 -33.94
N SER A 4 -41.18 36.83 -33.05
CA SER A 4 -41.39 37.24 -31.66
C SER A 4 -40.07 37.23 -30.87
N LYS A 5 -39.80 38.34 -30.15
CA LYS A 5 -38.63 38.48 -29.26
C LYS A 5 -38.47 37.34 -28.20
N ASN A 6 -39.56 36.67 -27.86
CA ASN A 6 -39.60 35.58 -26.90
C ASN A 6 -38.92 34.28 -27.39
N THR A 7 -38.79 34.07 -28.70
CA THR A 7 -38.18 32.89 -29.27
C THR A 7 -36.64 32.94 -29.20
N PHE A 8 -36.08 34.18 -29.28
CA PHE A 8 -34.62 34.38 -29.17
C PHE A 8 -34.10 34.19 -27.74
N ILE A 9 -34.86 34.65 -26.75
CA ILE A 9 -34.48 34.54 -25.33
C ILE A 9 -34.46 33.07 -24.88
N LYS A 10 -35.44 32.25 -25.28
CA LYS A 10 -35.49 30.82 -24.98
C LYS A 10 -34.34 30.03 -25.62
N ARG A 11 -33.89 30.43 -26.81
CA ARG A 11 -32.81 29.79 -27.54
C ARG A 11 -31.43 30.10 -26.95
N GLN A 12 -31.23 31.30 -26.41
CA GLN A 12 -30.01 31.67 -25.70
C GLN A 12 -29.92 31.06 -24.31
N LEU A 13 -31.05 30.86 -23.61
CA LEU A 13 -31.06 30.22 -22.29
C LEU A 13 -30.70 28.72 -22.37
N PHE A 14 -31.05 28.02 -23.46
CA PHE A 14 -30.67 26.63 -23.68
C PHE A 14 -29.20 26.43 -24.03
N ILE A 15 -28.55 27.45 -24.63
CA ILE A 15 -27.10 27.39 -24.94
C ILE A 15 -26.25 27.62 -23.68
N CYS A 16 -26.71 28.41 -22.71
CA CYS A 16 -26.01 28.65 -21.44
C CYS A 16 -26.06 27.42 -20.47
N ILE A 17 -27.09 26.60 -20.54
CA ILE A 17 -27.20 25.37 -19.67
C ILE A 17 -26.36 24.23 -20.21
N GLY A 18 -26.00 24.22 -21.51
CA GLY A 18 -25.19 23.17 -22.12
C GLY A 18 -23.68 23.25 -21.82
N ILE A 19 -23.18 24.34 -21.25
CA ILE A 19 -21.73 24.57 -21.06
C ILE A 19 -21.25 24.23 -19.62
N LEU A 20 -22.15 23.89 -18.70
CA LEU A 20 -21.79 23.66 -17.28
C LEU A 20 -21.63 22.17 -16.91
N MET A 21 -21.44 21.29 -17.87
CA MET A 21 -20.90 19.93 -17.61
C MET A 21 -19.41 19.91 -17.95
N ILE A 22 -18.61 20.71 -17.22
CA ILE A 22 -17.18 20.43 -17.09
C ILE A 22 -17.10 19.20 -16.20
N ALA A 23 -16.97 18.03 -16.83
CA ALA A 23 -16.61 16.82 -16.12
C ALA A 23 -15.30 17.14 -15.38
N LEU A 24 -15.33 17.15 -14.06
CA LEU A 24 -14.15 17.13 -13.21
C LEU A 24 -13.43 15.80 -13.48
N THR A 25 -12.66 15.76 -14.57
CA THR A 25 -11.79 14.63 -14.86
C THR A 25 -10.67 14.66 -13.83
N GLY A 26 -10.74 13.80 -12.84
CA GLY A 26 -9.62 13.60 -11.94
C GLY A 26 -8.36 13.30 -12.76
N VAL A 27 -7.26 13.98 -12.47
CA VAL A 27 -5.98 13.73 -13.13
C VAL A 27 -5.36 12.50 -12.48
N ALA A 28 -5.06 11.48 -13.29
CA ALA A 28 -4.32 10.32 -12.81
C ALA A 28 -2.86 10.72 -12.59
N GLN A 29 -2.38 10.57 -11.36
CA GLN A 29 -1.00 10.85 -10.96
C GLN A 29 -0.32 9.58 -10.49
N ASN A 30 0.85 9.27 -11.07
CA ASN A 30 1.69 8.16 -10.64
C ASN A 30 2.62 8.59 -9.51
N TYR A 31 2.84 7.66 -8.57
CA TYR A 31 3.69 7.83 -7.40
C TYR A 31 4.65 6.66 -7.27
N ARG A 32 5.82 6.92 -6.71
CA ARG A 32 6.82 5.90 -6.37
C ARG A 32 7.44 6.20 -5.00
N VAL A 33 8.06 5.18 -4.39
CA VAL A 33 8.80 5.36 -3.14
C VAL A 33 9.83 6.46 -3.28
N SER A 34 9.85 7.34 -2.29
CA SER A 34 10.82 8.42 -2.13
C SER A 34 11.38 8.36 -0.71
N GLY A 35 12.68 8.62 -0.59
CA GLY A 35 13.37 8.44 0.68
C GLY A 35 13.55 6.97 1.06
N THR A 36 13.75 6.71 2.35
CA THR A 36 13.98 5.37 2.90
C THR A 36 12.69 4.85 3.51
N PRO A 37 12.06 3.79 2.93
CA PRO A 37 10.90 3.17 3.53
C PRO A 37 11.29 2.48 4.84
N LEU A 38 10.42 2.51 5.83
CA LEU A 38 10.55 1.73 7.05
C LEU A 38 9.48 0.64 7.07
N ILE A 39 9.94 -0.60 7.11
CA ILE A 39 9.10 -1.78 7.25
C ILE A 39 9.59 -2.53 8.48
N SER A 40 8.69 -2.86 9.39
CA SER A 40 8.97 -3.63 10.59
C SER A 40 8.02 -4.82 10.67
N ILE A 41 8.55 -5.97 11.04
CA ILE A 41 7.79 -7.17 11.35
C ILE A 41 8.15 -7.56 12.77
N THR A 42 7.16 -7.57 13.65
CA THR A 42 7.31 -7.97 15.04
C THR A 42 6.54 -9.24 15.32
N GLY A 43 7.02 -10.03 16.26
CA GLY A 43 6.36 -11.23 16.73
C GLY A 43 6.87 -11.64 18.11
N THR A 44 6.26 -12.68 18.64
CA THR A 44 6.59 -13.21 19.96
C THR A 44 7.36 -14.52 19.87
N SER A 45 8.05 -14.89 20.93
CA SER A 45 8.55 -16.23 21.13
C SER A 45 8.43 -16.62 22.61
N THR A 46 8.68 -17.90 22.91
CA THR A 46 8.69 -18.36 24.31
C THR A 46 9.82 -17.75 25.15
N LEU A 47 10.78 -17.09 24.52
CA LEU A 47 11.93 -16.47 25.19
C LEU A 47 11.77 -14.93 25.32
N HIS A 48 11.44 -14.27 24.23
CA HIS A 48 11.27 -12.81 24.14
C HIS A 48 10.57 -12.42 22.83
N ASP A 49 10.06 -11.21 22.78
CA ASP A 49 9.57 -10.60 21.55
C ASP A 49 10.76 -10.34 20.60
N TRP A 50 10.47 -10.31 19.32
CA TRP A 50 11.48 -10.10 18.28
C TRP A 50 10.99 -9.13 17.22
N GLU A 51 11.92 -8.51 16.54
CA GLU A 51 11.68 -7.59 15.43
C GLU A 51 12.66 -7.87 14.28
N MET A 52 12.16 -7.69 13.06
CA MET A 52 12.95 -7.60 11.84
C MET A 52 12.53 -6.36 11.07
N THR A 53 13.49 -5.62 10.54
CA THR A 53 13.22 -4.40 9.77
C THR A 53 13.78 -4.48 8.37
N SER A 54 13.19 -3.74 7.44
CA SER A 54 13.72 -3.50 6.11
C SER A 54 13.58 -2.02 5.75
N ASN A 55 14.59 -1.49 5.10
CA ASN A 55 14.59 -0.18 4.46
C ASN A 55 14.52 -0.27 2.92
N GLN A 56 14.18 -1.44 2.40
CA GLN A 56 14.09 -1.72 0.98
C GLN A 56 12.66 -2.10 0.62
N ALA A 57 12.03 -1.27 -0.18
CA ALA A 57 10.75 -1.57 -0.81
C ALA A 57 10.68 -0.84 -2.16
N SER A 58 10.07 -1.48 -3.14
CA SER A 58 9.61 -0.83 -4.37
C SER A 58 8.09 -0.77 -4.33
N LEU A 59 7.53 0.42 -4.44
CA LEU A 59 6.09 0.63 -4.51
C LEU A 59 5.79 1.59 -5.65
N GLN A 60 4.86 1.21 -6.50
CA GLN A 60 4.28 2.04 -7.54
C GLN A 60 2.79 2.13 -7.28
N ALA A 61 2.25 3.34 -7.29
CA ALA A 61 0.84 3.60 -7.10
C ALA A 61 0.34 4.65 -8.10
N ALA A 62 -0.93 4.57 -8.47
CA ALA A 62 -1.61 5.60 -9.24
C ALA A 62 -2.84 6.06 -8.48
N PHE A 63 -2.96 7.38 -8.33
CA PHE A 63 -4.10 8.03 -7.70
C PHE A 63 -4.82 8.94 -8.69
N GLU A 64 -6.14 8.96 -8.62
CA GLU A 64 -6.92 10.10 -9.09
C GLU A 64 -6.85 11.17 -8.00
N THR A 65 -6.59 12.42 -8.40
CA THR A 65 -6.55 13.57 -7.49
C THR A 65 -7.68 14.54 -7.78
N ASP A 66 -8.11 15.27 -6.77
CA ASP A 66 -9.02 16.40 -6.94
C ASP A 66 -8.29 17.63 -7.51
N ALA A 67 -9.02 18.73 -7.71
CA ALA A 67 -8.47 19.98 -8.23
C ALA A 67 -7.40 20.62 -7.31
N ALA A 68 -7.36 20.25 -6.04
CA ALA A 68 -6.34 20.67 -5.06
C ALA A 68 -5.12 19.73 -5.01
N GLY A 69 -5.11 18.66 -5.83
CA GLY A 69 -4.06 17.66 -5.83
C GLY A 69 -4.17 16.61 -4.72
N THR A 70 -5.30 16.60 -3.99
CA THR A 70 -5.52 15.61 -2.92
C THR A 70 -5.96 14.27 -3.52
N PRO A 71 -5.37 13.14 -3.08
CA PRO A 71 -5.82 11.82 -3.52
C PRO A 71 -7.29 11.58 -3.20
N SER A 72 -8.08 11.28 -4.23
CA SER A 72 -9.51 10.96 -4.14
C SER A 72 -9.78 9.48 -4.36
N LYS A 73 -8.94 8.80 -5.14
CA LYS A 73 -9.06 7.38 -5.42
C LYS A 73 -7.70 6.76 -5.72
N LEU A 74 -7.42 5.60 -5.13
CA LEU A 74 -6.26 4.78 -5.48
C LEU A 74 -6.69 3.77 -6.56
N THR A 75 -6.11 3.88 -7.75
CA THR A 75 -6.49 3.07 -8.92
C THR A 75 -5.57 1.88 -9.15
N SER A 76 -4.31 1.98 -8.72
CA SER A 76 -3.37 0.85 -8.73
C SER A 76 -2.35 0.98 -7.61
N LEU A 77 -1.88 -0.16 -7.09
CA LEU A 77 -0.75 -0.25 -6.17
C LEU A 77 -0.08 -1.61 -6.33
N ASN A 78 1.22 -1.58 -6.57
CA ASN A 78 2.08 -2.74 -6.57
C ASN A 78 3.25 -2.49 -5.63
N LEU A 79 3.39 -3.35 -4.61
CA LEU A 79 4.48 -3.31 -3.64
C LEU A 79 5.33 -4.57 -3.79
N SER A 80 6.65 -4.43 -3.71
CA SER A 80 7.57 -5.55 -3.57
C SER A 80 8.66 -5.23 -2.56
N ILE A 81 8.97 -6.21 -1.71
CA ILE A 81 10.00 -6.15 -0.66
C ILE A 81 10.92 -7.34 -0.87
N PRO A 82 12.24 -7.16 -1.06
CA PRO A 82 13.17 -8.26 -1.07
C PRO A 82 13.14 -9.00 0.28
N ALA A 83 12.83 -10.29 0.27
CA ALA A 83 12.65 -11.06 1.51
C ALA A 83 13.92 -11.07 2.38
N GLU A 84 15.10 -11.11 1.76
CA GLU A 84 16.39 -11.07 2.47
C GLU A 84 16.83 -9.67 2.90
N SER A 85 16.05 -8.62 2.59
CA SER A 85 16.26 -7.29 3.15
C SER A 85 15.75 -7.14 4.58
N LEU A 86 14.91 -8.07 5.04
CA LEU A 86 14.48 -8.15 6.43
C LEU A 86 15.65 -8.55 7.31
N LYS A 87 16.00 -7.73 8.29
CA LYS A 87 17.13 -7.91 9.20
C LYS A 87 16.70 -7.73 10.66
N SER A 88 17.16 -8.62 11.50
CA SER A 88 16.98 -8.54 12.96
C SER A 88 18.21 -7.98 13.69
N GLY A 89 19.30 -7.74 12.96
CA GLY A 89 20.62 -7.46 13.56
C GLY A 89 21.32 -8.68 14.13
N LYS A 90 20.73 -9.88 14.05
CA LYS A 90 21.26 -11.16 14.54
C LYS A 90 21.31 -12.16 13.39
N GLY A 91 22.49 -12.45 12.86
CA GLY A 91 22.65 -13.27 11.64
C GLY A 91 22.03 -14.66 11.72
N ALA A 92 22.03 -15.30 12.90
CA ALA A 92 21.39 -16.61 13.09
C ALA A 92 19.86 -16.50 12.94
N MET A 93 19.25 -15.44 13.47
CA MET A 93 17.81 -15.19 13.34
C MET A 93 17.45 -14.87 11.89
N ASP A 94 18.24 -14.04 11.22
CA ASP A 94 18.04 -13.71 9.79
C ASP A 94 18.04 -14.97 8.93
N LYS A 95 19.05 -15.87 9.14
CA LYS A 95 19.15 -17.12 8.41
C LYS A 95 17.93 -18.03 8.61
N ASN A 96 17.41 -18.11 9.83
CA ASN A 96 16.23 -18.90 10.13
C ASN A 96 14.97 -18.32 9.48
N ALA A 97 14.79 -16.99 9.52
CA ALA A 97 13.70 -16.32 8.82
C ALA A 97 13.76 -16.58 7.31
N TYR A 98 14.94 -16.52 6.70
CA TYR A 98 15.08 -16.79 5.26
C TYR A 98 14.77 -18.24 4.90
N THR A 99 15.13 -19.19 5.78
CA THR A 99 14.76 -20.59 5.61
C THR A 99 13.23 -20.76 5.65
N SER A 100 12.56 -20.18 6.65
CA SER A 100 11.10 -20.24 6.78
C SER A 100 10.38 -19.54 5.61
N LEU A 101 10.90 -18.41 5.14
CA LEU A 101 10.38 -17.68 3.98
C LEU A 101 10.77 -18.34 2.65
N LYS A 102 11.62 -19.38 2.67
CA LYS A 102 12.09 -20.10 1.46
C LYS A 102 12.68 -19.13 0.43
N THR A 103 13.57 -18.23 0.89
CA THR A 103 14.07 -17.11 0.07
C THR A 103 14.96 -17.57 -1.09
N ASP A 104 15.46 -18.78 -1.09
CA ASP A 104 16.12 -19.41 -2.23
C ASP A 104 15.23 -19.43 -3.48
N LYS A 105 13.91 -19.68 -3.29
CA LYS A 105 12.90 -19.76 -4.34
C LYS A 105 12.02 -18.51 -4.41
N ASN A 106 11.75 -17.87 -3.30
CA ASN A 106 10.80 -16.76 -3.17
C ASN A 106 11.54 -15.49 -2.75
N LYS A 107 12.12 -14.79 -3.72
CA LYS A 107 12.97 -13.61 -3.47
C LYS A 107 12.21 -12.39 -2.96
N LEU A 108 10.91 -12.30 -3.26
CA LEU A 108 10.10 -11.12 -2.99
C LEU A 108 8.86 -11.48 -2.16
N ILE A 109 8.53 -10.59 -1.24
CA ILE A 109 7.20 -10.45 -0.66
C ILE A 109 6.48 -9.39 -1.49
N THR A 110 5.26 -9.67 -1.98
CA THR A 110 4.57 -8.75 -2.88
C THR A 110 3.13 -8.51 -2.42
N PHE A 111 2.64 -7.28 -2.68
CA PHE A 111 1.22 -6.96 -2.54
C PHE A 111 0.74 -6.28 -3.82
N GLN A 112 -0.39 -6.76 -4.35
CA GLN A 112 -1.06 -6.19 -5.50
C GLN A 112 -2.48 -5.77 -5.13
N LEU A 113 -2.80 -4.51 -5.37
CA LEU A 113 -4.12 -3.95 -5.09
C LEU A 113 -5.20 -4.58 -5.97
N THR A 114 -6.33 -4.90 -5.37
CA THR A 114 -7.57 -5.26 -6.07
C THR A 114 -8.60 -4.13 -6.02
N SER A 115 -8.73 -3.49 -4.86
CA SER A 115 -9.60 -2.32 -4.67
C SER A 115 -9.16 -1.50 -3.47
N ALA A 116 -9.50 -0.21 -3.48
CA ALA A 116 -9.28 0.66 -2.33
C ALA A 116 -10.47 1.59 -2.12
N THR A 117 -10.66 2.01 -0.88
CA THR A 117 -11.61 3.07 -0.50
C THR A 117 -10.88 4.10 0.33
N ILE A 118 -10.97 5.36 -0.06
CA ILE A 118 -10.40 6.50 0.68
C ILE A 118 -11.51 7.18 1.46
N ASN A 119 -11.31 7.34 2.78
CA ASN A 119 -12.21 8.02 3.71
C ASN A 119 -11.41 9.07 4.49
N GLY A 120 -11.42 10.31 4.03
CA GLY A 120 -10.59 11.37 4.59
C GLY A 120 -9.10 11.04 4.48
N LYS A 121 -8.41 10.86 5.61
CA LYS A 121 -6.99 10.50 5.67
C LYS A 121 -6.73 9.00 5.81
N THR A 122 -7.77 8.18 5.78
CA THR A 122 -7.64 6.73 5.87
C THR A 122 -7.87 6.09 4.50
N ILE A 123 -7.20 4.97 4.28
CA ILE A 123 -7.35 4.18 3.08
C ILE A 123 -7.44 2.70 3.43
N ASP A 124 -8.52 2.07 2.98
CA ASP A 124 -8.76 0.64 3.13
C ASP A 124 -8.39 -0.05 1.82
N ASN A 125 -7.29 -0.79 1.82
CA ASN A 125 -6.78 -1.50 0.65
C ASN A 125 -7.15 -2.97 0.74
N LYS A 126 -7.78 -3.50 -0.30
CA LYS A 126 -7.94 -4.95 -0.50
C LYS A 126 -7.02 -5.37 -1.63
N GLY A 127 -6.34 -6.49 -1.46
CA GLY A 127 -5.40 -6.96 -2.46
C GLY A 127 -4.90 -8.37 -2.18
N SER A 128 -4.01 -8.83 -3.04
CA SER A 128 -3.35 -10.11 -2.96
C SER A 128 -1.96 -9.94 -2.37
N LEU A 129 -1.73 -10.53 -1.20
CA LEU A 129 -0.42 -10.59 -0.54
C LEU A 129 0.22 -11.96 -0.83
N THR A 130 1.46 -11.94 -1.30
CA THR A 130 2.24 -13.15 -1.54
C THR A 130 3.44 -13.20 -0.60
N ILE A 131 3.52 -14.23 0.21
CA ILE A 131 4.64 -14.52 1.12
C ILE A 131 5.07 -15.97 0.89
N ALA A 132 6.36 -16.24 0.79
CA ALA A 132 6.94 -17.57 0.61
C ALA A 132 6.27 -18.39 -0.53
N GLY A 133 5.84 -17.71 -1.60
CA GLY A 133 5.16 -18.31 -2.76
C GLY A 133 3.67 -18.58 -2.55
N THR A 134 3.12 -18.31 -1.37
CA THR A 134 1.68 -18.46 -1.09
C THR A 134 0.99 -17.11 -1.21
N THR A 135 -0.09 -17.04 -1.99
CA THR A 135 -0.88 -15.81 -2.21
C THR A 135 -2.22 -15.91 -1.48
N LYS A 136 -2.56 -14.86 -0.72
CA LYS A 136 -3.84 -14.73 -0.01
C LYS A 136 -4.46 -13.36 -0.24
N PRO A 137 -5.80 -13.27 -0.33
CA PRO A 137 -6.49 -11.99 -0.26
C PRO A 137 -6.37 -11.42 1.16
N VAL A 138 -5.98 -10.15 1.25
CA VAL A 138 -5.86 -9.45 2.53
C VAL A 138 -6.47 -8.05 2.43
N GLN A 139 -6.84 -7.51 3.59
CA GLN A 139 -7.17 -6.10 3.75
C GLN A 139 -6.09 -5.44 4.60
N VAL A 140 -5.58 -4.32 4.12
CA VAL A 140 -4.55 -3.50 4.80
C VAL A 140 -5.09 -2.09 4.94
N ASN A 141 -5.21 -1.63 6.18
CA ASN A 141 -5.64 -0.29 6.49
C ASN A 141 -4.40 0.60 6.69
N ALA A 142 -4.45 1.79 6.14
CA ALA A 142 -3.40 2.78 6.27
C ALA A 142 -3.99 4.18 6.49
N THR A 143 -3.18 5.05 7.07
CA THR A 143 -3.41 6.49 7.06
C THR A 143 -2.42 7.13 6.11
N PHE A 144 -2.79 8.29 5.54
CA PHE A 144 -1.86 9.08 4.74
C PHE A 144 -1.96 10.57 5.07
N GLU A 145 -0.85 11.25 4.85
CA GLU A 145 -0.72 12.70 4.98
C GLU A 145 -0.12 13.26 3.70
N VAL A 146 -0.74 14.30 3.14
CA VAL A 146 -0.19 15.07 2.03
C VAL A 146 0.85 16.03 2.59
N GLN A 147 2.08 15.95 2.09
CA GLN A 147 3.17 16.83 2.48
C GLN A 147 3.18 18.11 1.63
N GLY A 148 3.88 19.16 2.10
CA GLY A 148 3.92 20.44 1.41
C GLY A 148 4.56 20.40 0.00
N ASP A 149 5.33 19.36 -0.31
CA ASP A 149 5.95 19.11 -1.62
C ASP A 149 5.08 18.22 -2.54
N GLY A 150 3.87 17.87 -2.11
CA GLY A 150 2.95 16.99 -2.83
C GLY A 150 3.26 15.50 -2.65
N SER A 151 4.25 15.13 -1.85
CA SER A 151 4.47 13.74 -1.47
C SER A 151 3.41 13.26 -0.49
N LEU A 152 3.22 11.93 -0.43
CA LEU A 152 2.23 11.27 0.42
C LEU A 152 2.97 10.38 1.42
N LYS A 153 2.80 10.65 2.71
CA LYS A 153 3.35 9.82 3.77
C LYS A 153 2.31 8.84 4.26
N PHE A 154 2.56 7.55 4.07
CA PHE A 154 1.68 6.46 4.49
C PHE A 154 2.19 5.78 5.74
N LYS A 155 1.27 5.43 6.64
CA LYS A 155 1.51 4.57 7.80
C LYS A 155 0.40 3.54 7.93
N GLY A 156 0.75 2.33 8.28
CA GLY A 156 -0.22 1.28 8.50
C GLY A 156 0.39 0.06 9.17
N SER A 157 -0.50 -0.87 9.54
CA SER A 157 -0.11 -2.16 10.09
C SER A 157 -1.08 -3.25 9.69
N LYS A 158 -0.60 -4.50 9.73
CA LYS A 158 -1.40 -5.69 9.42
C LYS A 158 -0.90 -6.87 10.24
N LYS A 159 -1.81 -7.55 10.94
CA LYS A 159 -1.54 -8.86 11.53
C LYS A 159 -1.48 -9.91 10.43
N ILE A 160 -0.48 -10.77 10.49
CA ILE A 160 -0.20 -11.87 9.58
C ILE A 160 -0.05 -13.13 10.40
N ILE A 161 -0.78 -14.17 10.04
CA ILE A 161 -0.61 -15.53 10.57
C ILE A 161 0.33 -16.27 9.60
N MET A 162 1.52 -16.64 10.07
CA MET A 162 2.56 -17.21 9.22
C MET A 162 2.11 -18.52 8.55
N THR A 163 1.43 -19.38 9.29
CA THR A 163 0.96 -20.68 8.78
C THR A 163 -0.07 -20.56 7.66
N GLU A 164 -0.85 -19.45 7.62
CA GLU A 164 -1.76 -19.17 6.49
C GLU A 164 -1.00 -18.99 5.16
N PHE A 165 0.27 -18.58 5.22
CA PHE A 165 1.14 -18.41 4.07
C PHE A 165 2.11 -19.60 3.88
N ASN A 166 1.87 -20.73 4.51
CA ASN A 166 2.75 -21.89 4.50
C ASN A 166 4.20 -21.56 4.96
N VAL A 167 4.31 -20.58 5.85
CA VAL A 167 5.53 -20.23 6.57
C VAL A 167 5.46 -20.90 7.94
N GLU A 168 6.31 -21.88 8.17
CA GLU A 168 6.40 -22.53 9.46
C GLU A 168 7.13 -21.62 10.46
N PRO A 169 6.51 -21.30 11.63
CA PRO A 169 7.17 -20.51 12.65
C PRO A 169 8.47 -21.21 13.13
N PRO A 170 9.64 -20.53 13.08
CA PRO A 170 10.89 -21.15 13.48
C PRO A 170 10.90 -21.62 14.92
N SER A 171 11.53 -22.76 15.17
CA SER A 171 11.85 -23.23 16.51
C SER A 171 13.35 -23.48 16.66
N PHE A 172 13.88 -23.30 17.88
CA PHE A 172 15.31 -23.39 18.17
C PHE A 172 15.55 -24.26 19.40
N MET A 173 16.82 -24.64 19.63
CA MET A 173 17.24 -25.40 20.80
C MET A 173 16.37 -26.64 20.98
N PHE A 174 16.27 -27.46 19.93
CA PHE A 174 15.47 -28.72 19.93
C PHE A 174 13.98 -28.47 20.29
N GLY A 175 13.41 -27.31 19.89
CA GLY A 175 12.01 -26.96 20.15
C GLY A 175 11.74 -26.27 21.50
N SER A 176 12.78 -26.01 22.31
CA SER A 176 12.62 -25.30 23.59
C SER A 176 12.24 -23.84 23.39
N VAL A 177 12.71 -23.20 22.31
CA VAL A 177 12.31 -21.84 21.92
C VAL A 177 11.40 -21.94 20.70
N LYS A 178 10.19 -21.47 20.82
CA LYS A 178 9.18 -21.49 19.76
C LYS A 178 8.75 -20.07 19.42
N THR A 179 8.72 -19.76 18.14
CA THR A 179 8.16 -18.50 17.62
C THR A 179 6.64 -18.60 17.58
N GLY A 180 5.95 -17.53 17.97
CA GLY A 180 4.49 -17.42 17.81
C GLY A 180 4.10 -17.33 16.33
N ASP A 181 2.93 -17.81 15.99
CA ASP A 181 2.44 -17.83 14.60
C ASP A 181 1.96 -16.45 14.12
N GLU A 182 1.44 -15.62 15.04
CA GLU A 182 0.99 -14.26 14.71
C GLU A 182 2.19 -13.30 14.69
N THR A 183 2.28 -12.52 13.60
CA THR A 183 3.21 -11.41 13.45
C THR A 183 2.46 -10.13 13.12
N THR A 184 3.06 -8.98 13.41
CA THR A 184 2.53 -7.68 13.02
C THR A 184 3.51 -7.03 12.04
N LEU A 185 3.06 -6.85 10.80
CA LEU A 185 3.71 -6.00 9.82
C LEU A 185 3.30 -4.55 10.09
N SER A 186 4.27 -3.65 10.21
CA SER A 186 4.06 -2.20 10.26
C SER A 186 4.89 -1.53 9.17
N PHE A 187 4.42 -0.40 8.65
CA PHE A 187 5.17 0.34 7.63
C PHE A 187 4.98 1.84 7.74
N GLU A 188 6.03 2.55 7.36
CA GLU A 188 6.01 3.98 7.07
C GLU A 188 6.71 4.18 5.72
N ILE A 189 6.00 4.72 4.73
CA ILE A 189 6.48 4.87 3.35
C ILE A 189 6.08 6.25 2.84
N ILE A 190 7.04 6.95 2.23
CA ILE A 190 6.78 8.20 1.52
C ILE A 190 6.75 7.93 0.03
N LEU A 191 5.72 8.43 -0.63
CA LEU A 191 5.55 8.35 -2.07
C LEU A 191 5.62 9.76 -2.67
N SER A 192 6.46 9.95 -3.68
CA SER A 192 6.50 11.20 -4.44
C SER A 192 5.88 11.05 -5.82
N PRO A 193 5.23 12.11 -6.33
CA PRO A 193 4.71 12.11 -7.69
C PRO A 193 5.83 11.84 -8.69
N THR A 194 5.54 11.00 -9.67
CA THR A 194 6.45 10.79 -10.80
C THR A 194 6.19 11.89 -11.83
N LYS A 195 7.19 12.70 -12.15
CA LYS A 195 7.07 13.64 -13.27
C LYS A 195 6.86 12.84 -14.57
N LEU A 196 5.86 13.26 -15.34
CA LEU A 196 5.63 12.79 -16.71
C LEU A 196 6.80 13.14 -17.60
#